data_cb73d868a74f340ec00b202febbf809f
#
_entry.id   cb73d868a74f340ec00b202febbf809f
#
_cell.length_a   1.000
_cell.length_b   1.000
_cell.length_c   1.000
_cell.angle_alpha   90.00
_cell.angle_beta   90.00
_cell.angle_gamma   90.00
#
_symmetry.space_group_name_H-M   'P 1'
#
loop_
_entity.id
_entity.type
_entity.pdbx_description
1 polymer ?
#
loop_
_entity_poly.entity_id
_entity_poly.type
_entity_poly.pdbx_seq_one_letter_code
_entity_poly.pdbx_strand_id
1 'polypeptide(L)'
;MNSELRKLKTKDVYSLILFILYKLKEDPKYSTLSELAYILDKDSLLNLCQYYGGLTITIPTIAEIDRVLNALLLYQKVQIDGLDFNTVVNSIDLRQNEKAQIVDLYKLIIDIMGKYSIS
;
A
#
# COMPACT_ATOMS: atom_id res chain seq x y z
N MET A 1 -22.29 7.82 25.25
CA MET A 1 -22.88 7.38 23.99
C MET A 1 -24.38 7.27 24.18
N ASN A 2 -25.18 7.88 23.34
CA ASN A 2 -26.63 7.89 23.51
C ASN A 2 -27.26 6.56 23.08
N SER A 3 -28.54 6.38 23.43
CA SER A 3 -29.27 5.14 23.17
C SER A 3 -29.46 4.88 21.66
N GLU A 4 -29.52 5.93 20.87
CA GLU A 4 -29.68 5.81 19.42
C GLU A 4 -28.43 5.19 18.79
N LEU A 5 -27.25 5.59 19.24
CA LEU A 5 -26.01 5.04 18.75
C LEU A 5 -25.88 3.56 19.13
N ARG A 6 -26.36 3.19 20.34
CA ARG A 6 -26.40 1.80 20.76
C ARG A 6 -27.31 0.97 19.87
N LYS A 7 -28.47 1.51 19.49
CA LYS A 7 -29.39 0.84 18.57
C LYS A 7 -28.75 0.60 17.22
N LEU A 8 -27.95 1.55 16.74
CA LEU A 8 -27.24 1.40 15.48
C LEU A 8 -26.23 0.26 15.53
N LYS A 9 -25.62 0.00 16.69
CA LYS A 9 -24.65 -1.08 16.83
C LYS A 9 -25.27 -2.48 16.69
N THR A 10 -26.57 -2.62 16.89
CA THR A 10 -27.26 -3.91 16.73
C THR A 10 -27.67 -4.19 15.32
N LYS A 11 -27.54 -3.18 14.41
CA LYS A 11 -27.82 -3.31 12.98
C LYS A 11 -26.51 -3.31 12.22
N ASP A 12 -26.59 -3.42 10.91
CA ASP A 12 -25.41 -3.28 10.05
C ASP A 12 -25.00 -1.82 10.00
N VAL A 13 -24.25 -1.40 11.00
CA VAL A 13 -23.76 -0.02 11.15
C VAL A 13 -22.87 0.35 9.97
N TYR A 14 -22.12 -0.62 9.43
CA TYR A 14 -21.23 -0.37 8.30
C TYR A 14 -22.02 0.06 7.06
N SER A 15 -23.10 -0.65 6.74
CA SER A 15 -23.96 -0.27 5.62
C SER A 15 -24.57 1.11 5.81
N LEU A 16 -24.95 1.44 7.04
CA LEU A 16 -25.49 2.77 7.35
C LEU A 16 -24.42 3.85 7.16
N ILE A 17 -23.19 3.59 7.59
CA ILE A 17 -22.07 4.50 7.39
C ILE A 17 -21.86 4.73 5.89
N LEU A 18 -21.86 3.68 5.09
CA LEU A 18 -21.69 3.79 3.65
C LEU A 18 -22.78 4.67 3.03
N PHE A 19 -24.03 4.47 3.46
CA PHE A 19 -25.14 5.26 2.98
C PHE A 19 -24.97 6.76 3.32
N ILE A 20 -24.57 7.05 4.56
CA ILE A 20 -24.36 8.42 5.01
C ILE A 20 -23.21 9.06 4.23
N LEU A 21 -22.09 8.36 4.05
CA LEU A 21 -20.95 8.86 3.29
C LEU A 21 -21.33 9.15 1.84
N TYR A 22 -22.16 8.30 1.26
CA TYR A 22 -22.66 8.53 -0.10
C TYR A 22 -23.46 9.83 -0.20
N LYS A 23 -24.29 10.11 0.81
CA LYS A 23 -25.08 11.34 0.85
C LYS A 23 -24.22 12.57 1.10
N LEU A 24 -23.09 12.43 1.74
CA LEU A 24 -22.15 13.51 2.06
C LEU A 24 -21.06 13.68 1.01
N LYS A 25 -21.17 13.02 -0.12
CA LYS A 25 -20.11 12.95 -1.14
C LYS A 25 -19.70 14.31 -1.74
N GLU A 26 -20.50 15.35 -1.52
CA GLU A 26 -20.14 16.70 -1.95
C GLU A 26 -18.92 17.24 -1.19
N ASP A 27 -18.67 16.75 0.02
CA ASP A 27 -17.47 17.09 0.79
C ASP A 27 -16.33 16.14 0.38
N PRO A 28 -15.18 16.66 -0.10
CA PRO A 28 -14.07 15.81 -0.55
C PRO A 28 -13.60 14.78 0.47
N LYS A 29 -13.64 15.13 1.77
CA LYS A 29 -13.28 14.21 2.84
C LYS A 29 -14.16 12.96 2.83
N TYR A 30 -15.47 13.17 2.72
CA TYR A 30 -16.42 12.06 2.78
C TYR A 30 -16.51 11.31 1.46
N SER A 31 -16.29 11.98 0.32
CA SER A 31 -16.28 11.28 -0.97
C SER A 31 -15.09 10.33 -1.07
N THR A 32 -13.91 10.74 -0.59
CA THR A 32 -12.74 9.88 -0.54
C THR A 32 -12.99 8.67 0.35
N LEU A 33 -13.57 8.88 1.52
CA LEU A 33 -13.86 7.80 2.45
C LEU A 33 -14.90 6.83 1.87
N SER A 34 -15.89 7.36 1.15
CA SER A 34 -16.89 6.54 0.46
C SER A 34 -16.24 5.62 -0.57
N GLU A 35 -15.27 6.14 -1.35
CA GLU A 35 -14.54 5.35 -2.32
C GLU A 35 -13.69 4.26 -1.64
N LEU A 36 -13.00 4.60 -0.55
CA LEU A 36 -12.22 3.63 0.20
C LEU A 36 -13.09 2.53 0.79
N ALA A 37 -14.28 2.87 1.27
CA ALA A 37 -15.21 1.90 1.82
C ALA A 37 -15.67 0.89 0.77
N TYR A 38 -15.63 1.28 -0.50
CA TYR A 38 -15.98 0.40 -1.60
C TYR A 38 -14.89 -0.65 -1.87
N ILE A 39 -13.65 -0.30 -1.57
CA ILE A 39 -12.46 -1.12 -1.87
C ILE A 39 -12.08 -1.98 -0.68
N LEU A 40 -12.19 -1.42 0.53
CA LEU A 40 -11.73 -2.06 1.76
C LEU A 40 -12.89 -2.70 2.51
N ASP A 41 -12.60 -3.80 3.22
CA ASP A 41 -13.56 -4.34 4.16
C ASP A 41 -13.70 -3.42 5.38
N LYS A 42 -14.68 -3.74 6.22
CA LYS A 42 -15.00 -2.93 7.39
C LYS A 42 -13.80 -2.75 8.32
N ASP A 43 -13.14 -3.84 8.66
CA ASP A 43 -12.04 -3.80 9.63
C ASP A 43 -10.84 -3.05 9.08
N SER A 44 -10.51 -3.26 7.82
CA SER A 44 -9.42 -2.55 7.16
C SER A 44 -9.70 -1.05 7.09
N LEU A 45 -10.93 -0.66 6.76
CA LEU A 45 -11.31 0.75 6.71
C LEU A 45 -11.20 1.41 8.09
N LEU A 46 -11.70 0.75 9.12
CA LEU A 46 -11.65 1.27 10.49
C LEU A 46 -10.21 1.39 10.98
N ASN A 47 -9.36 0.40 10.66
CA ASN A 47 -7.94 0.45 10.98
C ASN A 47 -7.25 1.62 10.28
N LEU A 48 -7.57 1.84 9.01
CA LEU A 48 -7.02 2.96 8.26
C LEU A 48 -7.37 4.29 8.94
N CYS A 49 -8.64 4.46 9.33
CA CYS A 49 -9.08 5.67 10.01
C CYS A 49 -8.43 5.82 11.39
N GLN A 50 -8.25 4.72 12.11
CA GLN A 50 -7.64 4.75 13.44
C GLN A 50 -6.18 5.20 13.39
N TYR A 51 -5.40 4.66 12.44
CA TYR A 51 -3.97 4.95 12.39
C TYR A 51 -3.63 6.22 11.62
N TYR A 52 -4.44 6.60 10.65
CA TYR A 52 -4.14 7.72 9.74
C TYR A 52 -5.22 8.79 9.72
N GLY A 53 -6.22 8.70 10.62
CA GLY A 53 -7.30 9.69 10.66
C GLY A 53 -6.76 11.09 10.86
N GLY A 54 -7.22 12.01 10.02
CA GLY A 54 -6.78 13.40 10.06
C GLY A 54 -5.46 13.68 9.35
N LEU A 55 -4.74 12.63 8.90
CA LEU A 55 -3.47 12.78 8.19
C LEU A 55 -3.66 12.64 6.69
N THR A 56 -2.79 13.30 5.94
CA THR A 56 -2.70 13.12 4.50
C THR A 56 -1.64 12.07 4.22
N ILE A 57 -2.00 11.02 3.49
CA ILE A 57 -1.08 9.95 3.11
C ILE A 57 -1.04 9.85 1.59
N THR A 58 0.12 9.45 1.08
CA THR A 58 0.30 9.19 -0.35
C THR A 58 0.33 7.69 -0.56
N ILE A 59 -0.56 7.21 -1.42
CA ILE A 59 -0.64 5.79 -1.73
C ILE A 59 0.21 5.53 -2.97
N PRO A 60 1.17 4.58 -2.91
CA PRO A 60 1.98 4.25 -4.07
C PRO A 60 1.13 3.63 -5.18
N THR A 61 1.56 3.82 -6.41
CA THR A 61 0.92 3.17 -7.55
C THR A 61 1.30 1.69 -7.60
N ILE A 62 0.51 0.91 -8.33
CA ILE A 62 0.84 -0.50 -8.56
C ILE A 62 2.22 -0.63 -9.21
N ALA A 63 2.54 0.25 -10.17
CA ALA A 63 3.86 0.24 -10.82
C ALA A 63 4.98 0.48 -9.82
N GLU A 64 4.79 1.38 -8.85
CA GLU A 64 5.79 1.64 -7.81
C GLU A 64 5.98 0.43 -6.91
N ILE A 65 4.89 -0.24 -6.54
CA ILE A 65 4.95 -1.47 -5.76
C ILE A 65 5.67 -2.57 -6.54
N ASP A 66 5.37 -2.73 -7.82
CA ASP A 66 6.03 -3.72 -8.67
C ASP A 66 7.53 -3.48 -8.79
N ARG A 67 7.96 -2.22 -8.84
CA ARG A 67 9.40 -1.90 -8.86
C ARG A 67 10.08 -2.37 -7.58
N VAL A 68 9.47 -2.15 -6.43
CA VAL A 68 10.02 -2.62 -5.15
C VAL A 68 10.10 -4.14 -5.13
N LEU A 69 9.04 -4.82 -5.57
CA LEU A 69 9.04 -6.29 -5.63
C LEU A 69 10.13 -6.82 -6.55
N ASN A 70 10.31 -6.22 -7.71
CA ASN A 70 11.37 -6.62 -8.65
C ASN A 70 12.76 -6.35 -8.06
N ALA A 71 12.92 -5.24 -7.34
CA ALA A 71 14.19 -4.94 -6.68
C ALA A 71 14.49 -5.95 -5.56
N LEU A 72 13.49 -6.37 -4.81
CA LEU A 72 13.64 -7.39 -3.78
C LEU A 72 13.99 -8.75 -4.39
N LEU A 73 13.37 -9.10 -5.51
CA LEU A 73 13.70 -10.34 -6.24
C LEU A 73 15.14 -10.31 -6.77
N LEU A 74 15.56 -9.17 -7.29
CA LEU A 74 16.94 -8.99 -7.75
C LEU A 74 17.92 -9.16 -6.58
N TYR A 75 17.59 -8.56 -5.42
CA TYR A 75 18.40 -8.69 -4.21
C TYR A 75 18.51 -10.16 -3.81
N GLN A 76 17.39 -10.88 -3.77
CA GLN A 76 17.40 -12.29 -3.40
C GLN A 76 18.25 -13.12 -4.34
N LYS A 77 18.08 -12.94 -5.66
CA LYS A 77 18.80 -13.73 -6.64
C LYS A 77 20.31 -13.49 -6.62
N VAL A 78 20.71 -12.23 -6.45
CA VAL A 78 22.14 -11.88 -6.50
C VAL A 78 22.80 -12.06 -5.14
N GLN A 79 22.22 -11.48 -4.08
CA GLN A 79 22.88 -11.43 -2.78
C GLN A 79 22.68 -12.71 -1.96
N ILE A 80 21.57 -13.41 -2.14
CA ILE A 80 21.27 -14.62 -1.37
C ILE A 80 21.58 -15.86 -2.18
N ASP A 81 21.09 -15.94 -3.42
CA ASP A 81 21.27 -17.12 -4.26
C ASP A 81 22.61 -17.12 -5.01
N GLY A 82 23.32 -15.99 -5.03
CA GLY A 82 24.64 -15.91 -5.63
C GLY A 82 24.67 -15.88 -7.15
N LEU A 83 23.55 -15.51 -7.79
CA LEU A 83 23.50 -15.42 -9.26
C LEU A 83 24.19 -14.15 -9.74
N ASP A 84 24.63 -14.18 -11.02
CA ASP A 84 25.31 -13.05 -11.63
C ASP A 84 24.36 -11.86 -11.81
N PHE A 85 24.75 -10.69 -11.30
CA PHE A 85 23.95 -9.48 -11.35
C PHE A 85 23.52 -9.12 -12.78
N ASN A 86 24.48 -9.07 -13.69
CA ASN A 86 24.20 -8.68 -15.08
C ASN A 86 23.25 -9.66 -15.77
N THR A 87 23.43 -10.94 -15.51
CA THR A 87 22.55 -11.98 -16.07
C THR A 87 21.12 -11.80 -15.57
N VAL A 88 20.95 -11.58 -14.25
CA VAL A 88 19.63 -11.41 -13.68
C VAL A 88 18.95 -10.14 -14.20
N VAL A 89 19.68 -9.03 -14.23
CA VAL A 89 19.11 -7.75 -14.73
C VAL A 89 18.71 -7.90 -16.21
N ASN A 90 19.54 -8.54 -17.02
CA ASN A 90 19.24 -8.72 -18.43
C ASN A 90 18.05 -9.64 -18.67
N SER A 91 17.74 -10.51 -17.71
CA SER A 91 16.57 -11.40 -17.81
C SER A 91 15.25 -10.72 -17.49
N ILE A 92 15.27 -9.50 -16.92
CA ILE A 92 14.06 -8.76 -16.60
C ILE A 92 13.47 -8.20 -17.91
N ASP A 93 12.22 -8.56 -18.18
CA ASP A 93 11.53 -8.14 -19.41
C ASP A 93 10.86 -6.77 -19.21
N LEU A 94 11.69 -5.73 -19.14
CA LEU A 94 11.26 -4.36 -18.97
C LEU A 94 12.13 -3.42 -19.78
N ARG A 95 11.67 -2.18 -19.94
CA ARG A 95 12.42 -1.13 -20.63
C ARG A 95 13.65 -0.75 -19.81
N GLN A 96 14.67 -0.18 -20.48
CA GLN A 96 15.92 0.18 -19.81
C GLN A 96 15.74 1.19 -18.68
N ASN A 97 14.85 2.19 -18.87
CA ASN A 97 14.60 3.16 -17.82
C ASN A 97 13.92 2.52 -16.59
N GLU A 98 13.06 1.55 -16.81
CA GLU A 98 12.42 0.80 -15.71
C GLU A 98 13.44 -0.09 -15.00
N LYS A 99 14.31 -0.75 -15.75
CA LYS A 99 15.41 -1.53 -15.17
C LYS A 99 16.34 -0.67 -14.33
N ALA A 100 16.65 0.55 -14.79
CA ALA A 100 17.50 1.48 -14.06
C ALA A 100 16.87 1.84 -12.70
N GLN A 101 15.56 2.06 -12.67
CA GLN A 101 14.85 2.36 -11.44
C GLN A 101 14.87 1.16 -10.47
N ILE A 102 14.74 -0.05 -10.99
CA ILE A 102 14.83 -1.28 -10.19
C ILE A 102 16.23 -1.43 -9.62
N VAL A 103 17.26 -1.18 -10.41
CA VAL A 103 18.64 -1.26 -9.96
C VAL A 103 18.93 -0.23 -8.86
N ASP A 104 18.40 0.98 -9.00
CA ASP A 104 18.56 2.02 -7.95
C ASP A 104 17.92 1.57 -6.65
N LEU A 105 16.71 1.00 -6.70
CA LEU A 105 16.05 0.45 -5.53
C LEU A 105 16.83 -0.73 -4.93
N TYR A 106 17.39 -1.58 -5.78
CA TYR A 106 18.23 -2.70 -5.35
C TYR A 106 19.43 -2.20 -4.53
N LYS A 107 20.09 -1.14 -4.98
CA LYS A 107 21.21 -0.55 -4.25
C LYS A 107 20.77 -0.01 -2.90
N LEU A 108 19.58 0.63 -2.84
CA LEU A 108 19.02 1.09 -1.58
C LEU A 108 18.69 -0.07 -0.64
N ILE A 109 18.21 -1.19 -1.16
CA ILE A 109 17.91 -2.38 -0.37
C ILE A 109 19.21 -2.94 0.23
N ILE A 110 20.29 -2.98 -0.54
CA ILE A 110 21.59 -3.42 -0.03
C ILE A 110 22.02 -2.54 1.15
N ASP A 111 21.89 -1.22 1.01
CA ASP A 111 22.23 -0.29 2.09
C ASP A 111 21.37 -0.53 3.33
N ILE A 112 20.05 -0.69 3.14
CA ILE A 112 19.13 -0.94 4.25
C ILE A 112 19.47 -2.25 4.95
N MET A 113 19.67 -3.31 4.20
CA MET A 113 19.98 -4.63 4.78
C MET A 113 21.29 -4.61 5.56
N GLY A 114 22.32 -3.95 5.01
CA GLY A 114 23.60 -3.79 5.68
C GLY A 114 23.49 -2.92 6.94
N LYS A 115 22.78 -1.81 6.84
CA LYS A 115 22.65 -0.83 7.94
C LYS A 115 21.92 -1.42 9.15
N TYR A 116 20.91 -2.25 8.90
CA TYR A 116 20.11 -2.84 9.98
C TYR A 116 20.50 -4.29 10.27
N SER A 117 21.58 -4.77 9.67
CA SER A 117 22.09 -6.14 9.85
C SER A 117 21.05 -7.21 9.57
N ILE A 118 20.17 -6.95 8.63
CA ILE A 118 19.20 -7.93 8.16
C ILE A 118 19.86 -8.72 7.02
N SER A 119 19.86 -10.02 7.14
CA SER A 119 20.50 -10.89 6.16
C SER A 119 19.52 -11.91 5.60
#